data_62033569405ea55d9b0f704f44bf0014
#
_entry.id   62033569405ea55d9b0f704f44bf0014
#
_cell.length_a   1.000
_cell.length_b   1.000
_cell.length_c   1.000
_cell.angle_alpha   90.00
_cell.angle_beta   90.00
_cell.angle_gamma   90.00
#
_symmetry.space_group_name_H-M   'P 1'
#
loop_
_entity.id
_entity.type
_entity.pdbx_description
1 polymer ?
#
loop_
_entity_poly.entity_id
_entity_poly.type
_entity_poly.pdbx_seq_one_letter_code
_entity_poly.pdbx_strand_id
1 'polypeptide(L)'
;MLGTLADLHARVGGRLVGDGSIAIARVSAVDDASADALTFATDEKYYAAALASGAAAVLVDAAVSIDETTASKPLLIVENARAALATFLAALKPPRPRGPYRHPSATVEVGTTIGEDVYLGAHCYVGARAKIGRGSTISPGAFVGDDAQIGEDTWLHPRAVVHERCVVGSRVVLHSGSVIGSEGFGWAFIDGRLERIPQVGNVVLDDEVEIGANSCVDRAQTGSTQIGYGTKIDNLVQIGHNCRIGKFCAIAAQTGFAGSTTVGDFVKIAGQVGTRGHMHIGSRATVAGQSGVWGDVAEGAMISGNPARDHRETLRNEVILRKLPQLLKRVDALEKE
;
A
#
# COMPACT_ATOMS: atom_id res chain seq x y z
N MET A 1 8.19 -0.75 26.23
CA MET A 1 7.88 0.54 26.89
C MET A 1 8.34 1.65 25.96
N LEU A 2 7.51 2.63 25.69
CA LEU A 2 7.85 3.76 24.81
C LEU A 2 8.70 4.84 25.53
N GLY A 3 8.59 4.95 26.84
CA GLY A 3 9.23 5.95 27.67
C GLY A 3 8.21 6.75 28.48
N THR A 4 8.61 7.91 29.01
CA THR A 4 7.69 8.87 29.61
C THR A 4 7.03 9.75 28.55
N LEU A 5 5.96 10.46 28.90
CA LEU A 5 5.33 11.41 27.98
C LEU A 5 6.31 12.54 27.59
N ALA A 6 7.22 12.94 28.47
CA ALA A 6 8.30 13.87 28.18
C ALA A 6 9.30 13.30 27.16
N ASP A 7 9.64 12.00 27.23
CA ASP A 7 10.47 11.35 26.22
C ASP A 7 9.80 11.33 24.83
N LEU A 8 8.49 11.12 24.79
CA LEU A 8 7.72 11.17 23.55
C LEU A 8 7.67 12.59 22.97
N HIS A 9 7.45 13.59 23.82
CA HIS A 9 7.54 15.00 23.45
C HIS A 9 8.91 15.36 22.86
N ALA A 10 10.01 14.91 23.49
CA ALA A 10 11.35 15.15 22.96
C ALA A 10 11.59 14.57 21.56
N ARG A 11 10.88 13.50 21.18
CA ARG A 11 11.02 12.86 19.85
C ARG A 11 10.24 13.57 18.73
N VAL A 12 9.09 14.16 19.05
CA VAL A 12 8.19 14.70 18.02
C VAL A 12 7.99 16.22 18.13
N GLY A 13 8.48 16.83 19.20
CA GLY A 13 8.26 18.24 19.49
C GLY A 13 6.82 18.53 19.89
N GLY A 14 6.40 19.77 19.64
CA GLY A 14 5.06 20.23 19.99
C GLY A 14 5.00 20.84 21.40
N ARG A 15 3.85 20.73 22.07
CA ARG A 15 3.62 21.30 23.40
C ARG A 15 3.06 20.23 24.35
N LEU A 16 3.69 20.13 25.51
CA LEU A 16 3.29 19.23 26.59
C LEU A 16 2.45 20.01 27.61
N VAL A 17 1.28 19.49 27.96
CA VAL A 17 0.39 20.03 29.00
C VAL A 17 0.18 18.96 30.07
N GLY A 18 0.39 19.31 31.34
CA GLY A 18 0.25 18.39 32.47
C GLY A 18 1.53 17.61 32.79
N ASP A 19 1.38 16.46 33.46
CA ASP A 19 2.50 15.67 33.98
C ASP A 19 3.24 14.89 32.87
N GLY A 20 4.42 15.34 32.52
CA GLY A 20 5.31 14.67 31.56
C GLY A 20 6.02 13.42 32.09
N SER A 21 6.00 13.15 33.37
CA SER A 21 6.69 12.00 33.98
C SER A 21 5.90 10.69 33.83
N ILE A 22 4.66 10.75 33.38
CA ILE A 22 3.80 9.59 33.21
C ILE A 22 4.42 8.59 32.22
N ALA A 23 4.54 7.34 32.67
CA ALA A 23 5.08 6.24 31.87
C ALA A 23 4.07 5.77 30.82
N ILE A 24 4.50 5.72 29.57
CA ILE A 24 3.72 5.24 28.44
C ILE A 24 4.33 3.91 27.94
N ALA A 25 3.57 2.83 28.10
CA ALA A 25 4.00 1.51 27.65
C ALA A 25 3.58 1.23 26.20
N ARG A 26 2.44 1.74 25.78
CA ARG A 26 1.81 1.43 24.48
C ARG A 26 1.04 2.60 23.90
N VAL A 27 0.67 2.47 22.63
CA VAL A 27 -0.35 3.29 21.98
C VAL A 27 -1.61 2.43 21.80
N SER A 28 -2.79 2.99 22.09
CA SER A 28 -4.08 2.27 21.96
C SER A 28 -5.14 3.16 21.31
N ALA A 29 -6.12 2.52 20.66
CA ALA A 29 -7.36 3.19 20.29
C ALA A 29 -8.10 3.67 21.55
N VAL A 30 -9.00 4.63 21.38
CA VAL A 30 -9.75 5.25 22.50
C VAL A 30 -10.52 4.20 23.29
N ASP A 31 -11.16 3.25 22.61
CA ASP A 31 -12.03 2.23 23.21
C ASP A 31 -11.24 1.14 23.99
N ASP A 32 -9.96 0.94 23.65
CA ASP A 32 -9.09 -0.07 24.25
C ASP A 32 -8.00 0.52 25.16
N ALA A 33 -8.08 1.81 25.46
CA ALA A 33 -7.04 2.51 26.17
C ALA A 33 -7.00 2.17 27.66
N SER A 34 -5.84 1.76 28.13
CA SER A 34 -5.54 1.44 29.54
C SER A 34 -4.68 2.53 30.21
N ALA A 35 -4.54 2.48 31.52
CA ALA A 35 -3.82 3.49 32.33
C ALA A 35 -2.31 3.61 32.03
N ASP A 36 -1.76 2.80 31.15
CA ASP A 36 -0.38 2.85 30.63
C ASP A 36 -0.31 3.21 29.14
N ALA A 37 -1.46 3.58 28.53
CA ALA A 37 -1.54 3.86 27.10
C ALA A 37 -1.53 5.35 26.78
N LEU A 38 -0.91 5.71 25.64
CA LEU A 38 -1.17 6.94 24.92
C LEU A 38 -2.29 6.67 23.89
N THR A 39 -3.37 7.44 23.95
CA THR A 39 -4.36 7.47 22.86
C THR A 39 -4.19 8.72 22.02
N PHE A 40 -4.95 8.88 20.93
CA PHE A 40 -4.78 10.02 20.03
C PHE A 40 -6.12 10.57 19.54
N ALA A 41 -6.15 11.87 19.26
CA ALA A 41 -7.31 12.59 18.74
C ALA A 41 -6.91 13.51 17.58
N THR A 42 -7.63 13.42 16.47
CA THR A 42 -7.43 14.26 15.27
C THR A 42 -8.59 15.22 15.01
N ASP A 43 -9.64 15.16 15.83
CA ASP A 43 -10.80 16.05 15.81
C ASP A 43 -11.46 16.14 17.19
N GLU A 44 -12.42 17.07 17.36
CA GLU A 44 -13.08 17.36 18.64
C GLU A 44 -13.85 16.15 19.19
N LYS A 45 -14.47 15.36 18.33
CA LYS A 45 -15.24 14.16 18.74
C LYS A 45 -14.32 13.12 19.38
N TYR A 46 -13.20 12.82 18.72
CA TYR A 46 -12.21 11.88 19.25
C TYR A 46 -11.49 12.46 20.46
N TYR A 47 -11.30 13.78 20.56
CA TYR A 47 -10.70 14.43 21.71
C TYR A 47 -11.55 14.23 22.97
N ALA A 48 -12.84 14.51 22.90
CA ALA A 48 -13.76 14.29 24.03
C ALA A 48 -13.79 12.81 24.48
N ALA A 49 -13.82 11.88 23.54
CA ALA A 49 -13.76 10.45 23.82
C ALA A 49 -12.42 10.04 24.45
N ALA A 50 -11.30 10.59 24.00
CA ALA A 50 -9.96 10.32 24.53
C ALA A 50 -9.82 10.78 25.98
N LEU A 51 -10.34 11.96 26.32
CA LEU A 51 -10.37 12.44 27.72
C LEU A 51 -11.20 11.54 28.64
N ALA A 52 -12.30 10.99 28.14
CA ALA A 52 -13.16 10.06 28.90
C ALA A 52 -12.63 8.63 28.98
N SER A 53 -11.64 8.25 28.14
CA SER A 53 -11.09 6.90 28.05
C SER A 53 -10.25 6.51 29.28
N GLY A 54 -9.76 5.26 29.31
CA GLY A 54 -8.80 4.78 30.33
C GLY A 54 -7.35 5.21 30.10
N ALA A 55 -7.04 5.97 29.03
CA ALA A 55 -5.67 6.33 28.66
C ALA A 55 -4.93 7.17 29.72
N ALA A 56 -3.62 6.98 29.82
CA ALA A 56 -2.75 7.79 30.70
C ALA A 56 -2.56 9.21 30.16
N ALA A 57 -2.49 9.38 28.84
CA ALA A 57 -2.27 10.67 28.17
C ALA A 57 -2.91 10.65 26.77
N VAL A 58 -3.05 11.85 26.18
CA VAL A 58 -3.64 12.02 24.84
C VAL A 58 -2.69 12.77 23.92
N LEU A 59 -2.41 12.19 22.75
CA LEU A 59 -1.77 12.85 21.62
C LEU A 59 -2.83 13.61 20.83
N VAL A 60 -2.69 14.93 20.65
CA VAL A 60 -3.73 15.77 20.03
C VAL A 60 -3.15 16.53 18.86
N ASP A 61 -3.91 16.60 17.76
CA ASP A 61 -3.59 17.45 16.62
C ASP A 61 -3.84 18.92 17.01
N ALA A 62 -2.92 19.82 16.66
CA ALA A 62 -3.02 21.25 16.99
C ALA A 62 -4.23 21.95 16.32
N ALA A 63 -4.83 21.33 15.30
CA ALA A 63 -6.05 21.84 14.67
C ALA A 63 -7.32 21.60 15.52
N VAL A 64 -7.24 20.76 16.55
CA VAL A 64 -8.37 20.50 17.48
C VAL A 64 -8.49 21.65 18.48
N SER A 65 -9.71 22.15 18.67
CA SER A 65 -9.98 23.15 19.70
C SER A 65 -9.86 22.55 21.09
N ILE A 66 -8.85 22.96 21.86
CA ILE A 66 -8.52 22.41 23.17
C ILE A 66 -8.73 23.48 24.24
N ASP A 67 -9.50 23.17 25.25
CA ASP A 67 -9.47 23.89 26.51
C ASP A 67 -8.52 23.16 27.48
N GLU A 68 -7.31 23.69 27.60
CA GLU A 68 -6.25 23.11 28.43
C GLU A 68 -6.56 23.18 29.94
N THR A 69 -7.42 24.13 30.33
CA THR A 69 -7.77 24.33 31.75
C THR A 69 -8.72 23.26 32.27
N THR A 70 -9.45 22.62 31.38
CA THR A 70 -10.41 21.55 31.70
C THR A 70 -9.92 20.17 31.31
N ALA A 71 -8.73 20.05 30.75
CA ALA A 71 -8.15 18.76 30.38
C ALA A 71 -7.94 17.87 31.59
N SER A 72 -8.69 16.77 31.66
CA SER A 72 -8.60 15.79 32.78
C SER A 72 -7.37 14.88 32.68
N LYS A 73 -6.60 14.97 31.60
CA LYS A 73 -5.41 14.13 31.32
C LYS A 73 -4.27 14.96 30.73
N PRO A 74 -3.01 14.53 30.90
CA PRO A 74 -1.89 15.11 30.20
C PRO A 74 -2.03 15.02 28.68
N LEU A 75 -1.64 16.10 27.99
CA LEU A 75 -1.75 16.22 26.53
C LEU A 75 -0.37 16.42 25.91
N LEU A 76 -0.14 15.76 24.78
CA LEU A 76 0.94 16.05 23.85
C LEU A 76 0.34 16.62 22.55
N ILE A 77 0.45 17.95 22.38
CA ILE A 77 -0.17 18.69 21.28
C ILE A 77 0.89 18.88 20.20
N VAL A 78 0.62 18.40 18.99
CA VAL A 78 1.53 18.40 17.85
C VAL A 78 0.85 18.90 16.58
N GLU A 79 1.61 19.45 15.64
CA GLU A 79 1.06 19.93 14.36
C GLU A 79 0.38 18.82 13.55
N ASN A 80 0.88 17.57 13.64
CA ASN A 80 0.32 16.42 12.93
C ASN A 80 0.38 15.19 13.83
N ALA A 81 -0.74 14.89 14.47
CA ALA A 81 -0.87 13.75 15.38
C ALA A 81 -0.65 12.41 14.68
N ARG A 82 -0.99 12.28 13.39
CA ARG A 82 -0.77 11.04 12.63
C ARG A 82 0.71 10.80 12.37
N ALA A 83 1.48 11.84 12.06
CA ALA A 83 2.93 11.73 11.88
C ALA A 83 3.64 11.37 13.19
N ALA A 84 3.25 12.00 14.29
CA ALA A 84 3.76 11.67 15.62
C ALA A 84 3.41 10.21 16.00
N LEU A 85 2.19 9.80 15.77
CA LEU A 85 1.73 8.41 15.96
C LEU A 85 2.57 7.42 15.16
N ALA A 86 2.83 7.70 13.88
CA ALA A 86 3.68 6.86 13.04
C ALA A 86 5.09 6.70 13.62
N THR A 87 5.68 7.77 14.17
CA THR A 87 6.98 7.75 14.84
C THR A 87 6.95 6.84 16.07
N PHE A 88 5.91 6.91 16.90
CA PHE A 88 5.79 6.07 18.10
C PHE A 88 5.55 4.60 17.75
N LEU A 89 4.69 4.32 16.78
CA LEU A 89 4.43 2.95 16.32
C LEU A 89 5.66 2.32 15.66
N ALA A 90 6.45 3.12 14.93
CA ALA A 90 7.70 2.64 14.34
C ALA A 90 8.71 2.18 15.42
N ALA A 91 8.73 2.86 16.57
CA ALA A 91 9.59 2.47 17.71
C ALA A 91 9.15 1.17 18.41
N LEU A 92 7.89 0.76 18.24
CA LEU A 92 7.35 -0.50 18.76
C LEU A 92 7.50 -1.66 17.79
N LYS A 93 7.80 -1.37 16.52
CA LYS A 93 7.96 -2.39 15.49
C LYS A 93 9.20 -3.25 15.81
N PRO A 94 9.11 -4.59 15.69
CA PRO A 94 10.29 -5.44 15.78
C PRO A 94 11.36 -4.95 14.80
N PRO A 95 12.64 -4.91 15.20
CA PRO A 95 13.70 -4.46 14.31
C PRO A 95 13.77 -5.39 13.09
N ARG A 96 13.97 -4.80 11.93
CA ARG A 96 14.26 -5.51 10.69
C ARG A 96 15.58 -6.30 10.90
N PRO A 97 15.64 -7.61 10.55
CA PRO A 97 16.90 -8.33 10.52
C PRO A 97 17.89 -7.62 9.59
N ARG A 98 19.09 -7.39 10.09
CA ARG A 98 20.18 -6.74 9.34
C ARG A 98 21.44 -7.59 9.42
N GLY A 99 22.32 -7.41 8.44
CA GLY A 99 23.56 -8.20 8.32
C GLY A 99 24.80 -7.45 8.78
N PRO A 100 26.01 -7.97 8.48
CA PRO A 100 26.21 -9.08 7.53
C PRO A 100 25.85 -10.45 8.14
N TYR A 101 24.94 -11.15 7.52
CA TYR A 101 24.55 -12.52 7.96
C TYR A 101 24.10 -13.37 6.75
N ARG A 102 24.63 -14.59 6.67
CA ARG A 102 24.18 -15.61 5.73
C ARG A 102 23.83 -16.89 6.47
N HIS A 103 22.56 -17.28 6.43
CA HIS A 103 22.14 -18.55 7.00
C HIS A 103 22.78 -19.73 6.23
N PRO A 104 23.23 -20.83 6.90
CA PRO A 104 23.88 -21.95 6.22
C PRO A 104 23.06 -22.61 5.10
N SER A 105 21.72 -22.54 5.18
CA SER A 105 20.81 -23.06 4.14
C SER A 105 20.47 -22.03 3.05
N ALA A 106 21.06 -20.84 3.04
CA ALA A 106 20.87 -19.88 1.97
C ALA A 106 21.70 -20.29 0.73
N THR A 107 21.04 -20.37 -0.43
CA THR A 107 21.69 -20.67 -1.71
C THR A 107 22.04 -19.36 -2.43
N VAL A 108 23.28 -19.21 -2.84
CA VAL A 108 23.77 -18.09 -3.63
C VAL A 108 24.55 -18.63 -4.79
N GLU A 109 24.09 -18.36 -6.00
CA GLU A 109 24.67 -18.87 -7.24
C GLU A 109 25.92 -18.12 -7.69
N VAL A 110 26.60 -18.67 -8.67
CA VAL A 110 27.88 -18.14 -9.18
C VAL A 110 27.71 -16.77 -9.83
N GLY A 111 28.68 -15.90 -9.61
CA GLY A 111 28.71 -14.55 -10.20
C GLY A 111 27.80 -13.54 -9.51
N THR A 112 27.11 -13.93 -8.44
CA THR A 112 26.30 -13.02 -7.64
C THR A 112 27.16 -11.98 -6.93
N THR A 113 26.71 -10.73 -6.91
CA THR A 113 27.34 -9.64 -6.13
C THR A 113 26.48 -9.34 -4.91
N ILE A 114 27.04 -9.49 -3.71
CA ILE A 114 26.39 -9.18 -2.43
C ILE A 114 27.09 -7.97 -1.82
N GLY A 115 26.31 -6.92 -1.56
CA GLY A 115 26.80 -5.70 -0.90
C GLY A 115 27.12 -5.92 0.59
N GLU A 116 27.70 -4.89 1.21
CA GLU A 116 27.96 -4.89 2.65
C GLU A 116 26.64 -4.95 3.45
N ASP A 117 26.69 -5.47 4.68
CA ASP A 117 25.57 -5.51 5.63
C ASP A 117 24.29 -6.17 5.12
N VAL A 118 24.39 -7.09 4.15
CA VAL A 118 23.26 -7.85 3.63
C VAL A 118 22.92 -9.00 4.58
N TYR A 119 21.63 -9.18 4.87
CA TYR A 119 21.08 -10.32 5.59
C TYR A 119 20.47 -11.33 4.62
N LEU A 120 20.96 -12.57 4.63
CA LEU A 120 20.42 -13.70 3.87
C LEU A 120 19.82 -14.73 4.81
N GLY A 121 18.49 -14.82 4.84
CA GLY A 121 17.69 -15.70 5.71
C GLY A 121 17.73 -17.17 5.29
N ALA A 122 17.20 -18.03 6.15
CA ALA A 122 17.12 -19.48 5.89
C ALA A 122 16.37 -19.78 4.60
N HIS A 123 16.94 -20.72 3.79
CA HIS A 123 16.33 -21.20 2.54
C HIS A 123 16.01 -20.09 1.51
N CYS A 124 16.60 -18.89 1.62
CA CYS A 124 16.53 -17.94 0.54
C CYS A 124 17.39 -18.40 -0.64
N TYR A 125 16.98 -18.03 -1.84
CA TYR A 125 17.72 -18.29 -3.08
C TYR A 125 18.09 -16.99 -3.75
N VAL A 126 19.35 -16.85 -4.16
CA VAL A 126 19.86 -15.72 -4.96
C VAL A 126 20.53 -16.31 -6.21
N GLY A 127 19.94 -16.02 -7.36
CA GLY A 127 20.29 -16.56 -8.66
C GLY A 127 21.62 -16.04 -9.21
N ALA A 128 22.06 -16.68 -10.29
CA ALA A 128 23.33 -16.37 -10.94
C ALA A 128 23.39 -14.90 -11.41
N ARG A 129 24.53 -14.24 -11.20
CA ARG A 129 24.78 -12.85 -11.60
C ARG A 129 23.83 -11.80 -11.01
N ALA A 130 22.96 -12.20 -10.06
CA ALA A 130 22.12 -11.25 -9.34
C ALA A 130 22.97 -10.26 -8.53
N LYS A 131 22.42 -9.07 -8.29
CA LYS A 131 23.09 -8.01 -7.51
C LYS A 131 22.20 -7.64 -6.34
N ILE A 132 22.75 -7.70 -5.12
CA ILE A 132 22.05 -7.31 -3.89
C ILE A 132 22.78 -6.11 -3.31
N GLY A 133 22.09 -4.98 -3.21
CA GLY A 133 22.60 -3.71 -2.66
C GLY A 133 22.84 -3.78 -1.15
N ARG A 134 23.72 -2.91 -0.68
CA ARG A 134 24.13 -2.78 0.72
C ARG A 134 22.92 -2.65 1.66
N GLY A 135 23.04 -3.24 2.86
CA GLY A 135 22.02 -3.14 3.91
C GLY A 135 20.71 -3.86 3.63
N SER A 136 20.58 -4.59 2.51
CA SER A 136 19.34 -5.26 2.12
C SER A 136 19.09 -6.53 2.92
N THR A 137 17.82 -6.89 3.08
CA THR A 137 17.38 -8.10 3.79
C THR A 137 16.61 -9.02 2.85
N ILE A 138 17.15 -10.19 2.62
CA ILE A 138 16.49 -11.28 1.90
C ILE A 138 16.01 -12.27 2.97
N SER A 139 14.73 -12.18 3.32
CA SER A 139 14.15 -12.97 4.43
C SER A 139 14.04 -14.46 4.10
N PRO A 140 13.73 -15.31 5.08
CA PRO A 140 13.63 -16.76 4.86
C PRO A 140 12.68 -17.13 3.72
N GLY A 141 13.17 -18.02 2.82
CA GLY A 141 12.42 -18.52 1.68
C GLY A 141 12.13 -17.50 0.58
N ALA A 142 12.68 -16.30 0.63
CA ALA A 142 12.58 -15.35 -0.48
C ALA A 142 13.45 -15.79 -1.67
N PHE A 143 13.00 -15.46 -2.88
CA PHE A 143 13.63 -15.86 -4.13
C PHE A 143 14.04 -14.62 -4.95
N VAL A 144 15.27 -14.59 -5.41
CA VAL A 144 15.80 -13.61 -6.35
C VAL A 144 16.37 -14.36 -7.55
N GLY A 145 15.79 -14.14 -8.73
CA GLY A 145 16.16 -14.83 -9.96
C GLY A 145 17.47 -14.34 -10.57
N ASP A 146 17.91 -15.01 -11.62
CA ASP A 146 19.14 -14.71 -12.35
C ASP A 146 19.13 -13.29 -12.92
N ASP A 147 20.28 -12.62 -12.88
CA ASP A 147 20.47 -11.25 -13.38
C ASP A 147 19.52 -10.20 -12.74
N ALA A 148 18.77 -10.55 -11.70
CA ALA A 148 17.93 -9.58 -10.98
C ALA A 148 18.80 -8.60 -10.17
N GLN A 149 18.31 -7.38 -10.02
CA GLN A 149 19.00 -6.32 -9.29
C GLN A 149 18.13 -5.84 -8.14
N ILE A 150 18.66 -5.87 -6.93
CA ILE A 150 18.02 -5.37 -5.72
C ILE A 150 18.85 -4.21 -5.20
N GLY A 151 18.25 -3.03 -5.06
CA GLY A 151 18.88 -1.82 -4.56
C GLY A 151 19.24 -1.88 -3.07
N GLU A 152 19.78 -0.78 -2.56
CA GLU A 152 20.22 -0.69 -1.16
C GLU A 152 19.05 -0.61 -0.19
N ASP A 153 19.27 -1.06 1.05
CA ASP A 153 18.29 -1.01 2.14
C ASP A 153 16.91 -1.61 1.81
N THR A 154 16.81 -2.44 0.79
CA THR A 154 15.59 -3.09 0.34
C THR A 154 15.27 -4.32 1.20
N TRP A 155 14.00 -4.55 1.49
CA TRP A 155 13.54 -5.66 2.32
C TRP A 155 12.58 -6.57 1.57
N LEU A 156 13.03 -7.78 1.27
CA LEU A 156 12.19 -8.87 0.80
C LEU A 156 11.72 -9.65 2.03
N HIS A 157 10.44 -9.60 2.33
CA HIS A 157 9.82 -10.40 3.38
C HIS A 157 9.80 -11.89 3.03
N PRO A 158 9.48 -12.78 3.98
CA PRO A 158 9.48 -14.22 3.72
C PRO A 158 8.63 -14.60 2.50
N ARG A 159 9.20 -15.43 1.62
CA ARG A 159 8.57 -15.91 0.38
C ARG A 159 8.22 -14.83 -0.64
N ALA A 160 8.76 -13.62 -0.55
CA ALA A 160 8.70 -12.66 -1.66
C ALA A 160 9.56 -13.19 -2.82
N VAL A 161 9.08 -13.00 -4.06
CA VAL A 161 9.71 -13.51 -5.28
C VAL A 161 10.04 -12.34 -6.21
N VAL A 162 11.28 -12.27 -6.64
CA VAL A 162 11.73 -11.39 -7.73
C VAL A 162 12.29 -12.28 -8.83
N HIS A 163 11.61 -12.33 -9.97
CA HIS A 163 12.03 -13.14 -11.11
C HIS A 163 13.26 -12.54 -11.82
N GLU A 164 13.83 -13.33 -12.73
CA GLU A 164 15.05 -12.98 -13.45
C GLU A 164 14.92 -11.64 -14.20
N ARG A 165 16.05 -10.91 -14.27
CA ARG A 165 16.23 -9.62 -14.97
C ARG A 165 15.35 -8.48 -14.45
N CYS A 166 14.56 -8.68 -13.39
CA CYS A 166 13.81 -7.62 -12.76
C CYS A 166 14.72 -6.68 -11.98
N VAL A 167 14.35 -5.40 -11.93
CA VAL A 167 15.09 -4.35 -11.22
C VAL A 167 14.22 -3.81 -10.10
N VAL A 168 14.72 -3.88 -8.89
CA VAL A 168 14.08 -3.35 -7.67
C VAL A 168 14.99 -2.29 -7.11
N GLY A 169 14.47 -1.08 -6.94
CA GLY A 169 15.18 0.08 -6.42
C GLY A 169 15.60 -0.07 -4.95
N SER A 170 16.07 1.02 -4.38
CA SER A 170 16.52 1.11 -2.99
C SER A 170 15.35 1.42 -2.04
N ARG A 171 15.46 0.99 -0.78
CA ARG A 171 14.42 1.19 0.26
C ARG A 171 13.04 0.67 -0.13
N VAL A 172 13.01 -0.32 -1.02
CA VAL A 172 11.78 -1.02 -1.41
C VAL A 172 11.41 -2.04 -0.35
N VAL A 173 10.10 -2.22 -0.12
CA VAL A 173 9.58 -3.27 0.74
C VAL A 173 8.68 -4.20 -0.08
N LEU A 174 9.05 -5.47 -0.16
CA LEU A 174 8.24 -6.51 -0.78
C LEU A 174 7.68 -7.41 0.33
N HIS A 175 6.37 -7.31 0.60
CA HIS A 175 5.72 -8.11 1.63
C HIS A 175 5.60 -9.59 1.25
N SER A 176 5.29 -10.41 2.24
CA SER A 176 5.28 -11.87 2.10
C SER A 176 4.40 -12.35 0.94
N GLY A 177 4.95 -13.23 0.12
CA GLY A 177 4.25 -13.82 -1.02
C GLY A 177 4.03 -12.86 -2.21
N SER A 178 4.55 -11.62 -2.18
CA SER A 178 4.53 -10.74 -3.36
C SER A 178 5.40 -11.32 -4.47
N VAL A 179 4.97 -11.16 -5.73
CA VAL A 179 5.66 -11.71 -6.92
C VAL A 179 5.94 -10.59 -7.91
N ILE A 180 7.21 -10.37 -8.19
CA ILE A 180 7.68 -9.36 -9.13
C ILE A 180 8.25 -10.05 -10.36
N GLY A 181 7.62 -9.85 -11.52
CA GLY A 181 8.07 -10.39 -12.79
C GLY A 181 7.45 -11.73 -13.19
N SER A 182 6.29 -12.10 -12.62
CA SER A 182 5.48 -13.21 -13.15
C SER A 182 5.15 -12.98 -14.62
N GLU A 183 4.97 -14.06 -15.37
CA GLU A 183 4.61 -13.96 -16.80
C GLU A 183 3.21 -13.40 -16.95
N GLY A 184 3.07 -12.34 -17.76
CA GLY A 184 1.80 -11.66 -18.02
C GLY A 184 0.80 -12.53 -18.78
N PHE A 185 -0.47 -12.14 -18.73
CA PHE A 185 -1.57 -12.82 -19.41
C PHE A 185 -1.61 -12.44 -20.90
N GLY A 186 -0.81 -13.14 -21.70
CA GLY A 186 -0.71 -12.96 -23.15
C GLY A 186 -1.10 -14.23 -23.91
N TRP A 187 -2.20 -14.20 -24.69
CA TRP A 187 -2.71 -15.31 -25.46
C TRP A 187 -3.21 -14.85 -26.82
N ALA A 188 -2.97 -15.65 -27.86
CA ALA A 188 -3.56 -15.47 -29.18
C ALA A 188 -4.31 -16.73 -29.57
N PHE A 189 -5.41 -16.56 -30.33
CA PHE A 189 -6.14 -17.68 -30.89
C PHE A 189 -5.52 -18.02 -32.24
N ILE A 190 -4.78 -19.13 -32.31
CA ILE A 190 -4.03 -19.58 -33.49
C ILE A 190 -4.45 -21.02 -33.78
N ASP A 191 -4.85 -21.30 -35.00
CA ASP A 191 -5.23 -22.66 -35.45
C ASP A 191 -6.25 -23.37 -34.55
N GLY A 192 -7.25 -22.62 -34.05
CA GLY A 192 -8.33 -23.16 -33.27
C GLY A 192 -8.01 -23.38 -31.78
N ARG A 193 -6.90 -22.89 -31.27
CA ARG A 193 -6.50 -22.98 -29.85
C ARG A 193 -5.84 -21.71 -29.32
N LEU A 194 -5.83 -21.54 -28.00
CA LEU A 194 -5.12 -20.47 -27.34
C LEU A 194 -3.64 -20.81 -27.23
N GLU A 195 -2.80 -20.04 -27.94
CA GLU A 195 -1.36 -20.13 -27.85
C GLU A 195 -0.81 -19.01 -26.97
N ARG A 196 0.14 -19.35 -26.11
CA ARG A 196 0.80 -18.38 -25.23
C ARG A 196 1.71 -17.46 -26.03
N ILE A 197 1.58 -16.17 -25.80
CA ILE A 197 2.55 -15.16 -26.26
C ILE A 197 3.58 -14.98 -25.15
N PRO A 198 4.85 -15.39 -25.32
CA PRO A 198 5.88 -15.26 -24.31
C PRO A 198 6.09 -13.81 -23.89
N GLN A 199 6.28 -13.61 -22.59
CA GLN A 199 6.54 -12.31 -22.00
C GLN A 199 8.03 -12.22 -21.68
N VAL A 200 8.82 -11.54 -22.53
CA VAL A 200 10.30 -11.54 -22.47
C VAL A 200 10.87 -10.29 -21.82
N GLY A 201 10.04 -9.32 -21.50
CA GLY A 201 10.42 -8.12 -20.77
C GLY A 201 10.68 -8.36 -19.29
N ASN A 202 10.70 -7.29 -18.51
CA ASN A 202 10.92 -7.35 -17.07
C ASN A 202 9.98 -6.41 -16.29
N VAL A 203 10.24 -6.29 -14.99
CA VAL A 203 9.65 -5.28 -14.10
C VAL A 203 10.75 -4.36 -13.59
N VAL A 204 10.44 -3.07 -13.46
CA VAL A 204 11.26 -2.06 -12.81
C VAL A 204 10.44 -1.40 -11.70
N LEU A 205 10.88 -1.55 -10.46
CA LEU A 205 10.37 -0.81 -9.32
C LEU A 205 11.36 0.29 -8.98
N ASP A 206 10.89 1.53 -8.92
CA ASP A 206 11.70 2.65 -8.45
C ASP A 206 11.94 2.56 -6.94
N ASP A 207 12.76 3.48 -6.39
CA ASP A 207 13.04 3.56 -4.96
C ASP A 207 11.78 3.79 -4.12
N GLU A 208 11.81 3.33 -2.87
CA GLU A 208 10.76 3.53 -1.86
C GLU A 208 9.38 2.95 -2.22
N VAL A 209 9.28 2.11 -3.24
CA VAL A 209 8.06 1.37 -3.57
C VAL A 209 7.77 0.35 -2.47
N GLU A 210 6.49 0.15 -2.16
CA GLU A 210 6.03 -0.90 -1.25
C GLU A 210 4.97 -1.76 -1.95
N ILE A 211 5.18 -3.08 -1.94
CA ILE A 211 4.27 -4.05 -2.56
C ILE A 211 3.71 -4.96 -1.47
N GLY A 212 2.40 -4.94 -1.30
CA GLY A 212 1.65 -5.69 -0.31
C GLY A 212 1.71 -7.21 -0.49
N ALA A 213 1.28 -7.92 0.54
CA ALA A 213 1.32 -9.38 0.57
C ALA A 213 0.48 -9.99 -0.57
N ASN A 214 1.04 -11.02 -1.22
CA ASN A 214 0.42 -11.74 -2.35
C ASN A 214 0.00 -10.84 -3.53
N SER A 215 0.56 -9.65 -3.67
CA SER A 215 0.40 -8.80 -4.85
C SER A 215 1.36 -9.23 -5.94
N CYS A 216 0.89 -9.19 -7.19
CA CYS A 216 1.65 -9.59 -8.36
C CYS A 216 1.85 -8.41 -9.31
N VAL A 217 3.08 -8.26 -9.80
CA VAL A 217 3.43 -7.32 -10.87
C VAL A 217 4.00 -8.13 -12.03
N ASP A 218 3.22 -8.24 -13.10
CA ASP A 218 3.60 -9.02 -14.27
C ASP A 218 4.70 -8.32 -15.07
N ARG A 219 5.63 -9.11 -15.60
CA ARG A 219 6.62 -8.61 -16.55
C ARG A 219 5.96 -8.12 -17.82
N ALA A 220 6.57 -7.18 -18.47
CA ALA A 220 6.14 -6.72 -19.79
C ALA A 220 6.30 -7.82 -20.85
N GLN A 221 5.45 -7.80 -21.86
CA GLN A 221 5.67 -8.63 -23.07
C GLN A 221 7.02 -8.30 -23.72
N THR A 222 7.29 -7.00 -23.88
CA THR A 222 8.57 -6.43 -24.28
C THR A 222 8.80 -5.14 -23.50
N GLY A 223 10.05 -4.78 -23.21
CA GLY A 223 10.37 -3.63 -22.37
C GLY A 223 10.11 -3.90 -20.89
N SER A 224 9.48 -2.97 -20.19
CA SER A 224 9.29 -3.05 -18.73
C SER A 224 7.90 -2.65 -18.29
N THR A 225 7.33 -3.38 -17.33
CA THR A 225 6.28 -2.90 -16.44
C THR A 225 6.95 -2.04 -15.37
N GLN A 226 6.42 -0.87 -15.07
CA GLN A 226 7.09 0.14 -14.25
C GLN A 226 6.22 0.61 -13.10
N ILE A 227 6.81 0.70 -11.90
CA ILE A 227 6.17 1.29 -10.72
C ILE A 227 7.05 2.44 -10.22
N GLY A 228 6.49 3.64 -10.22
CA GLY A 228 7.20 4.88 -9.90
C GLY A 228 7.49 5.06 -8.42
N TYR A 229 8.45 5.93 -8.14
CA TYR A 229 8.99 6.26 -6.84
C TYR A 229 7.93 6.47 -5.75
N GLY A 230 8.14 5.87 -4.59
CA GLY A 230 7.32 6.08 -3.39
C GLY A 230 5.89 5.53 -3.46
N THR A 231 5.50 4.86 -4.54
CA THR A 231 4.15 4.27 -4.70
C THR A 231 3.94 3.11 -3.72
N LYS A 232 2.75 3.08 -3.12
CA LYS A 232 2.33 2.08 -2.14
C LYS A 232 1.19 1.25 -2.71
N ILE A 233 1.41 -0.04 -2.80
CA ILE A 233 0.47 -1.03 -3.32
C ILE A 233 0.12 -1.99 -2.19
N ASP A 234 -1.15 -2.12 -1.89
CA ASP A 234 -1.67 -2.96 -0.82
C ASP A 234 -1.71 -4.45 -1.22
N ASN A 235 -2.24 -5.28 -0.37
CA ASN A 235 -2.31 -6.73 -0.53
C ASN A 235 -3.24 -7.16 -1.67
N LEU A 236 -2.95 -8.30 -2.30
CA LEU A 236 -3.80 -8.93 -3.31
C LEU A 236 -4.07 -8.04 -4.54
N VAL A 237 -3.16 -7.15 -4.89
CA VAL A 237 -3.25 -6.31 -6.08
C VAL A 237 -2.60 -7.02 -7.27
N GLN A 238 -3.24 -6.94 -8.46
CA GLN A 238 -2.70 -7.44 -9.72
C GLN A 238 -2.33 -6.26 -10.64
N ILE A 239 -1.06 -6.14 -10.98
CA ILE A 239 -0.57 -5.22 -12.02
C ILE A 239 -0.25 -6.04 -13.27
N GLY A 240 -1.04 -5.86 -14.33
CA GLY A 240 -0.84 -6.57 -15.60
C GLY A 240 0.41 -6.10 -16.36
N HIS A 241 0.80 -6.88 -17.36
CA HIS A 241 1.97 -6.62 -18.18
C HIS A 241 1.98 -5.23 -18.83
N ASN A 242 3.12 -4.62 -19.00
CA ASN A 242 3.30 -3.31 -19.64
C ASN A 242 2.58 -2.14 -18.95
N CYS A 243 2.07 -2.31 -17.74
CA CYS A 243 1.53 -1.20 -16.97
C CYS A 243 2.64 -0.21 -16.58
N ARG A 244 2.27 1.07 -16.50
CA ARG A 244 3.12 2.15 -16.01
C ARG A 244 2.39 2.90 -14.91
N ILE A 245 2.80 2.70 -13.67
CA ILE A 245 2.23 3.37 -12.51
C ILE A 245 3.16 4.51 -12.12
N GLY A 246 2.62 5.72 -11.96
CA GLY A 246 3.36 6.92 -11.59
C GLY A 246 3.88 6.90 -10.16
N LYS A 247 4.37 8.05 -9.70
CA LYS A 247 4.98 8.25 -8.38
C LYS A 247 3.93 8.53 -7.33
N PHE A 248 4.22 8.16 -6.08
CA PHE A 248 3.39 8.47 -4.90
C PHE A 248 1.92 8.06 -5.03
N CYS A 249 1.63 7.03 -5.82
CA CYS A 249 0.28 6.47 -5.90
C CYS A 249 -0.02 5.63 -4.66
N ALA A 250 -1.30 5.60 -4.26
CA ALA A 250 -1.82 4.74 -3.20
C ALA A 250 -2.89 3.81 -3.81
N ILE A 251 -2.62 2.52 -3.85
CA ILE A 251 -3.47 1.51 -4.49
C ILE A 251 -3.89 0.51 -3.43
N ALA A 252 -5.19 0.50 -3.09
CA ALA A 252 -5.74 -0.36 -2.06
C ALA A 252 -6.00 -1.79 -2.56
N ALA A 253 -6.24 -2.67 -1.61
CA ALA A 253 -6.30 -4.12 -1.78
C ALA A 253 -7.31 -4.58 -2.84
N GLN A 254 -6.99 -5.74 -3.46
CA GLN A 254 -7.81 -6.42 -4.46
C GLN A 254 -8.07 -5.62 -5.74
N THR A 255 -7.30 -4.57 -6.00
CA THR A 255 -7.37 -3.82 -7.27
C THR A 255 -6.64 -4.57 -8.37
N GLY A 256 -7.22 -4.56 -9.58
CA GLY A 256 -6.64 -5.17 -10.77
C GLY A 256 -6.46 -4.16 -11.91
N PHE A 257 -5.23 -4.02 -12.40
CA PHE A 257 -4.94 -3.26 -13.61
C PHE A 257 -4.72 -4.22 -14.78
N ALA A 258 -5.56 -4.13 -15.79
CA ALA A 258 -5.33 -4.86 -17.04
C ALA A 258 -4.11 -4.30 -17.78
N GLY A 259 -3.52 -5.13 -18.63
CA GLY A 259 -2.27 -4.84 -19.33
C GLY A 259 -2.25 -3.50 -20.07
N SER A 260 -1.08 -2.88 -20.14
CA SER A 260 -0.82 -1.59 -20.82
C SER A 260 -1.60 -0.39 -20.26
N THR A 261 -2.09 -0.47 -19.03
CA THR A 261 -2.69 0.67 -18.33
C THR A 261 -1.58 1.63 -17.87
N THR A 262 -1.80 2.93 -18.09
CA THR A 262 -0.91 4.00 -17.60
C THR A 262 -1.61 4.80 -16.51
N VAL A 263 -0.95 4.98 -15.38
CA VAL A 263 -1.45 5.74 -14.23
C VAL A 263 -0.47 6.89 -13.94
N GLY A 264 -0.99 8.11 -13.85
CA GLY A 264 -0.20 9.29 -13.51
C GLY A 264 0.27 9.32 -12.07
N ASP A 265 0.86 10.43 -11.65
CA ASP A 265 1.40 10.60 -10.29
C ASP A 265 0.29 10.94 -9.28
N PHE A 266 0.50 10.58 -8.00
CA PHE A 266 -0.37 10.91 -6.86
C PHE A 266 -1.81 10.38 -6.99
N VAL A 267 -2.03 9.33 -7.77
CA VAL A 267 -3.35 8.72 -7.95
C VAL A 267 -3.73 7.90 -6.72
N LYS A 268 -5.00 7.96 -6.34
CA LYS A 268 -5.59 7.18 -5.24
C LYS A 268 -6.61 6.21 -5.79
N ILE A 269 -6.38 4.93 -5.60
CA ILE A 269 -7.29 3.85 -6.02
C ILE A 269 -7.76 3.14 -4.75
N ALA A 270 -9.06 3.15 -4.52
CA ALA A 270 -9.67 2.42 -3.41
C ALA A 270 -9.77 0.91 -3.72
N GLY A 271 -10.19 0.12 -2.73
CA GLY A 271 -10.18 -1.33 -2.86
C GLY A 271 -11.14 -1.89 -3.92
N GLN A 272 -10.78 -3.04 -4.47
CA GLN A 272 -11.59 -3.81 -5.44
C GLN A 272 -11.91 -3.07 -6.74
N VAL A 273 -11.05 -2.16 -7.17
CA VAL A 273 -11.18 -1.48 -8.47
C VAL A 273 -10.64 -2.38 -9.58
N GLY A 274 -11.36 -2.44 -10.70
CA GLY A 274 -10.90 -3.10 -11.92
C GLY A 274 -10.75 -2.09 -13.07
N THR A 275 -9.66 -2.17 -13.83
CA THR A 275 -9.46 -1.32 -15.00
C THR A 275 -9.52 -2.14 -16.30
N ARG A 276 -10.02 -1.53 -17.37
CA ARG A 276 -9.80 -2.02 -18.72
C ARG A 276 -8.31 -1.83 -19.11
N GLY A 277 -7.81 -2.64 -20.02
CA GLY A 277 -6.47 -2.47 -20.59
C GLY A 277 -6.35 -1.27 -21.53
N HIS A 278 -5.12 -0.84 -21.81
CA HIS A 278 -4.78 0.23 -22.76
C HIS A 278 -5.50 1.55 -22.47
N MET A 279 -5.55 1.97 -21.21
CA MET A 279 -6.20 3.21 -20.79
C MET A 279 -5.26 4.07 -19.96
N HIS A 280 -5.64 5.34 -19.78
CA HIS A 280 -4.90 6.31 -18.99
C HIS A 280 -5.72 6.81 -17.81
N ILE A 281 -5.12 6.81 -16.61
CA ILE A 281 -5.65 7.46 -15.41
C ILE A 281 -4.76 8.67 -15.14
N GLY A 282 -5.31 9.88 -15.25
CA GLY A 282 -4.58 11.14 -15.06
C GLY A 282 -4.07 11.32 -13.63
N SER A 283 -3.02 12.12 -13.49
CA SER A 283 -2.41 12.42 -12.19
C SER A 283 -3.43 12.98 -11.19
N ARG A 284 -3.25 12.69 -9.90
CA ARG A 284 -4.12 13.14 -8.80
C ARG A 284 -5.58 12.65 -8.88
N ALA A 285 -5.91 11.78 -9.82
CA ALA A 285 -7.24 11.17 -9.87
C ALA A 285 -7.53 10.31 -8.63
N THR A 286 -8.81 10.21 -8.28
CA THR A 286 -9.28 9.34 -7.20
C THR A 286 -10.35 8.40 -7.74
N VAL A 287 -10.17 7.11 -7.55
CA VAL A 287 -11.14 6.08 -7.94
C VAL A 287 -11.71 5.44 -6.69
N ALA A 288 -13.03 5.56 -6.49
CA ALA A 288 -13.72 4.99 -5.32
C ALA A 288 -13.79 3.46 -5.39
N GLY A 289 -14.03 2.85 -4.24
CA GLY A 289 -14.03 1.38 -4.11
C GLY A 289 -15.06 0.69 -5.02
N GLN A 290 -14.71 -0.52 -5.46
CA GLN A 290 -15.52 -1.39 -6.31
C GLN A 290 -15.90 -0.77 -7.68
N SER A 291 -15.15 0.23 -8.14
CA SER A 291 -15.40 0.85 -9.44
C SER A 291 -14.84 0.01 -10.58
N GLY A 292 -15.61 -0.14 -11.65
CA GLY A 292 -15.14 -0.62 -12.94
C GLY A 292 -14.75 0.57 -13.83
N VAL A 293 -13.47 0.68 -14.20
CA VAL A 293 -12.97 1.80 -15.01
C VAL A 293 -12.82 1.35 -16.47
N TRP A 294 -13.68 1.86 -17.35
CA TRP A 294 -13.80 1.42 -18.75
C TRP A 294 -13.21 2.39 -19.77
N GLY A 295 -12.70 3.52 -19.35
CA GLY A 295 -12.13 4.54 -20.23
C GLY A 295 -11.16 5.45 -19.49
N ASP A 296 -10.53 6.37 -20.22
CA ASP A 296 -9.56 7.30 -19.64
C ASP A 296 -10.18 8.17 -18.55
N VAL A 297 -9.40 8.45 -17.54
CA VAL A 297 -9.78 9.29 -16.40
C VAL A 297 -8.97 10.57 -16.44
N ALA A 298 -9.63 11.72 -16.43
CA ALA A 298 -8.97 13.01 -16.45
C ALA A 298 -8.12 13.26 -15.19
N GLU A 299 -7.11 14.12 -15.29
CA GLU A 299 -6.32 14.55 -14.14
C GLU A 299 -7.21 15.17 -13.05
N GLY A 300 -6.95 14.81 -11.80
CA GLY A 300 -7.68 15.30 -10.62
C GLY A 300 -9.14 14.84 -10.51
N ALA A 301 -9.64 14.05 -11.45
CA ALA A 301 -11.02 13.57 -11.42
C ALA A 301 -11.26 12.62 -10.26
N MET A 302 -12.47 12.67 -9.69
CA MET A 302 -12.98 11.67 -8.77
C MET A 302 -14.09 10.88 -9.46
N ILE A 303 -13.90 9.56 -9.59
CA ILE A 303 -14.87 8.67 -10.23
C ILE A 303 -15.30 7.57 -9.26
N SER A 304 -16.55 7.11 -9.42
CA SER A 304 -17.14 6.04 -8.61
C SER A 304 -18.16 5.24 -9.41
N GLY A 305 -18.38 3.99 -9.02
CA GLY A 305 -19.47 3.14 -9.50
C GLY A 305 -19.76 2.06 -8.46
N ASN A 306 -21.03 1.62 -8.36
CA ASN A 306 -21.51 0.64 -7.39
C ASN A 306 -21.25 1.02 -5.90
N PRO A 307 -21.72 2.17 -5.35
CA PRO A 307 -21.63 2.38 -3.92
C PRO A 307 -22.55 1.39 -3.20
N ALA A 308 -22.08 0.78 -2.10
CA ALA A 308 -22.89 -0.03 -1.22
C ALA A 308 -23.98 0.83 -0.56
N ARG A 309 -25.21 0.31 -0.50
CA ARG A 309 -26.37 0.95 0.12
C ARG A 309 -27.09 -0.05 1.03
N ASP A 310 -28.08 0.42 1.79
CA ASP A 310 -28.98 -0.50 2.51
C ASP A 310 -29.56 -1.56 1.54
N HIS A 311 -29.60 -2.81 2.02
CA HIS A 311 -29.99 -3.93 1.15
C HIS A 311 -31.41 -3.77 0.57
N ARG A 312 -32.36 -3.31 1.38
CA ARG A 312 -33.75 -3.09 0.93
C ARG A 312 -33.84 -1.92 -0.05
N GLU A 313 -33.03 -0.88 0.16
CA GLU A 313 -32.93 0.24 -0.79
C GLU A 313 -32.35 -0.24 -2.11
N THR A 314 -31.29 -1.04 -2.08
CA THR A 314 -30.68 -1.62 -3.29
C THR A 314 -31.67 -2.44 -4.09
N LEU A 315 -32.38 -3.38 -3.44
CA LEU A 315 -33.40 -4.20 -4.12
C LEU A 315 -34.52 -3.35 -4.72
N ARG A 316 -34.97 -2.31 -4.01
CA ARG A 316 -35.99 -1.38 -4.52
C ARG A 316 -35.50 -0.64 -5.76
N ASN A 317 -34.27 -0.14 -5.73
CA ASN A 317 -33.66 0.58 -6.86
C ASN A 317 -33.47 -0.33 -8.07
N GLU A 318 -33.05 -1.59 -7.88
CA GLU A 318 -32.93 -2.56 -8.97
C GLU A 318 -34.29 -2.86 -9.65
N VAL A 319 -35.36 -2.99 -8.85
CA VAL A 319 -36.72 -3.20 -9.42
C VAL A 319 -37.16 -1.99 -10.22
N ILE A 320 -36.85 -0.76 -9.77
CA ILE A 320 -37.17 0.48 -10.49
C ILE A 320 -36.37 0.54 -11.80
N LEU A 321 -35.06 0.27 -11.76
CA LEU A 321 -34.20 0.28 -12.94
C LEU A 321 -34.68 -0.71 -14.01
N ARG A 322 -35.13 -1.91 -13.63
CA ARG A 322 -35.71 -2.91 -14.56
C ARG A 322 -36.99 -2.43 -15.25
N LYS A 323 -37.77 -1.55 -14.59
CA LYS A 323 -39.01 -0.96 -15.13
C LYS A 323 -38.76 0.28 -15.99
N LEU A 324 -37.58 0.88 -15.93
CA LEU A 324 -37.26 2.12 -16.63
C LEU A 324 -37.52 2.09 -18.14
N PRO A 325 -37.17 1.01 -18.89
CA PRO A 325 -37.47 0.95 -20.31
C PRO A 325 -38.98 1.00 -20.65
N GLN A 326 -39.82 0.44 -19.75
CA GLN A 326 -41.28 0.49 -19.94
C GLN A 326 -41.83 1.87 -19.59
N LEU A 327 -41.25 2.54 -18.56
CA LEU A 327 -41.62 3.90 -18.23
C LEU A 327 -41.27 4.88 -19.34
N LEU A 328 -40.10 4.78 -19.96
CA LEU A 328 -39.69 5.58 -21.12
C LEU A 328 -40.68 5.42 -22.29
N LYS A 329 -41.06 4.19 -22.65
CA LYS A 329 -42.06 3.97 -23.70
C LYS A 329 -43.40 4.62 -23.41
N ARG A 330 -43.84 4.66 -22.15
CA ARG A 330 -45.09 5.34 -21.72
C ARG A 330 -44.97 6.85 -21.83
N VAL A 331 -43.80 7.41 -21.44
CA VAL A 331 -43.53 8.84 -21.58
C VAL A 331 -43.54 9.22 -23.08
N ASP A 332 -42.79 8.50 -23.91
CA ASP A 332 -42.75 8.73 -25.37
C ASP A 332 -44.15 8.66 -26.05
N ALA A 333 -45.05 7.84 -25.51
CA ALA A 333 -46.42 7.77 -26.00
C ALA A 333 -47.26 9.01 -25.60
N LEU A 334 -47.10 9.48 -24.35
CA LEU A 334 -47.78 10.67 -23.83
C LEU A 334 -47.31 11.98 -24.47
N GLU A 335 -46.03 12.05 -24.89
CA GLU A 335 -45.48 13.24 -25.56
C GLU A 335 -45.92 13.33 -27.05
N LYS A 336 -46.55 12.27 -27.61
CA LYS A 336 -47.06 12.22 -28.99
C LYS A 336 -48.56 12.49 -29.07
N GLU A 337 -49.26 12.55 -27.93
CA GLU A 337 -50.65 13.01 -27.79
C GLU A 337 -50.71 14.52 -27.57
#